data_73730f3fb20352d7fb19ba1d056dcda0
#
_entry.id   73730f3fb20352d7fb19ba1d056dcda0
#
_cell.length_a   1.000
_cell.length_b   1.000
_cell.length_c   1.000
_cell.angle_alpha   90.00
_cell.angle_beta   90.00
_cell.angle_gamma   90.00
#
_symmetry.space_group_name_H-M   'P 1'
#
loop_
_entity.id
_entity.type
_entity.pdbx_description
1 polymer ?
#
loop_
_entity_poly.entity_id
_entity_poly.type
_entity_poly.pdbx_seq_one_letter_code
_entity_poly.pdbx_strand_id
1 'polypeptide(L)'
;MTPPTINGATSSYIYRKSDEGISSQELHTRKREGDESINTNRNYPMGVDMELTTERLMLRPWVETDVEDLYRYAKDDRVGPIAGWPPHSSVEDSAEIIRTVFSAPETYAVCLKEDNRAIGSIGLMIGTHSDKEIPDTEAEIGYWIGIPFWGKGLIPEATRELIRHGFEDLKLDKIWCGCFVENEKSKRVMEKCGFTWHHTRKDVCCELMGDIRTEQVSCLTRENWLNQLKD
;
A
#
# COMPACT_ATOMS: atom_id res chain seq x y z
N MET A 1 32.08 23.18 -0.99
CA MET A 1 30.79 22.97 -1.69
C MET A 1 30.20 21.73 -1.07
N THR A 2 29.24 21.92 -0.17
CA THR A 2 28.45 20.85 0.45
C THR A 2 27.47 20.33 -0.59
N PRO A 3 27.30 19.01 -0.78
CA PRO A 3 26.30 18.46 -1.68
C PRO A 3 24.88 18.80 -1.15
N PRO A 4 23.90 18.99 -2.02
CA PRO A 4 22.53 19.25 -1.60
C PRO A 4 21.97 18.04 -0.87
N THR A 5 21.33 18.28 0.26
CA THR A 5 20.55 17.31 1.01
C THR A 5 19.35 16.93 0.15
N ILE A 6 19.39 15.75 -0.45
CA ILE A 6 18.28 15.20 -1.21
C ILE A 6 17.31 14.60 -0.19
N ASN A 7 16.22 15.29 0.10
CA ASN A 7 15.06 14.70 0.75
C ASN A 7 14.41 13.75 -0.27
N GLY A 8 14.85 12.50 -0.28
CA GLY A 8 14.34 11.46 -1.16
C GLY A 8 13.10 10.83 -0.56
N ALA A 9 11.94 11.25 -1.00
CA ALA A 9 10.70 10.50 -0.77
C ALA A 9 10.60 9.38 -1.80
N THR A 10 10.57 8.14 -1.34
CA THR A 10 10.53 6.93 -2.16
C THR A 10 9.12 6.44 -2.38
N SER A 11 8.78 6.17 -3.63
CA SER A 11 7.54 5.52 -4.06
C SER A 11 7.74 4.02 -4.22
N SER A 12 7.84 3.29 -3.14
CA SER A 12 7.77 1.82 -3.16
C SER A 12 6.77 1.34 -2.12
N TYR A 13 5.60 1.14 -2.56
CA TYR A 13 4.32 1.18 -1.91
C TYR A 13 4.06 0.17 -0.79
N ILE A 14 4.71 -0.95 -0.71
CA ILE A 14 4.42 -1.99 0.28
C ILE A 14 5.70 -2.51 0.92
N TYR A 15 6.88 -2.11 0.43
CA TYR A 15 8.18 -2.69 0.78
C TYR A 15 9.12 -1.74 1.51
N ARG A 16 8.68 -0.86 2.42
CA ARG A 16 9.62 -0.13 3.28
C ARG A 16 10.14 -1.03 4.38
N LYS A 17 11.46 -1.28 4.37
CA LYS A 17 12.16 -1.64 5.60
C LYS A 17 12.05 -0.47 6.55
N SER A 18 11.48 -0.67 7.75
CA SER A 18 11.65 0.24 8.85
C SER A 18 13.16 0.31 9.15
N ASP A 19 13.79 1.44 8.82
CA ASP A 19 15.13 1.73 9.30
C ASP A 19 15.08 1.81 10.81
N GLU A 20 15.91 0.97 11.44
CA GLU A 20 16.24 0.89 12.87
C GLU A 20 15.12 0.44 13.81
N GLY A 21 15.39 -0.68 14.48
CA GLY A 21 14.64 -1.20 15.63
C GLY A 21 14.55 -0.20 16.78
N ILE A 22 13.55 0.67 16.73
CA ILE A 22 13.11 1.44 17.88
C ILE A 22 12.19 0.52 18.67
N SER A 23 12.68 0.03 19.81
CA SER A 23 11.88 -0.78 20.71
C SER A 23 10.66 0.04 21.17
N SER A 24 9.53 -0.62 21.33
CA SER A 24 8.25 -0.06 21.78
C SER A 24 8.32 0.75 23.10
N GLN A 25 9.47 0.82 23.75
CA GLN A 25 9.72 1.59 24.98
C GLN A 25 10.26 3.00 24.74
N GLU A 26 10.82 3.31 23.55
CA GLU A 26 11.39 4.64 23.29
C GLU A 26 10.38 5.66 22.70
N LEU A 27 9.24 5.22 22.27
CA LEU A 27 8.15 6.10 21.80
C LEU A 27 7.46 6.91 22.92
N HIS A 28 7.73 6.61 24.21
CA HIS A 28 7.07 7.27 25.35
C HIS A 28 7.84 8.45 25.95
N THR A 29 9.03 8.80 25.47
CA THR A 29 9.91 9.78 26.16
C THR A 29 10.20 11.07 25.38
N ARG A 30 9.58 11.34 24.25
CA ARG A 30 9.66 12.68 23.62
C ARG A 30 8.35 13.45 23.73
N LYS A 31 7.91 13.76 24.97
CA LYS A 31 7.03 14.89 25.21
C LYS A 31 7.83 16.18 25.01
N ARG A 32 7.54 16.91 23.93
CA ARG A 32 7.84 18.34 23.85
C ARG A 32 6.76 19.10 24.61
N GLU A 33 7.17 19.88 25.58
CA GLU A 33 6.34 20.85 26.29
C GLU A 33 5.87 21.92 25.30
N GLY A 34 4.56 22.17 25.30
CA GLY A 34 3.91 23.35 24.71
C GLY A 34 3.28 23.16 23.34
N ASP A 35 2.11 22.56 23.30
CA ASP A 35 0.94 23.09 22.57
C ASP A 35 -0.32 22.40 23.07
N GLU A 36 -1.29 23.19 23.55
CA GLU A 36 -2.60 22.74 23.98
C GLU A 36 -3.52 22.62 22.76
N SER A 37 -4.30 21.53 22.75
CA SER A 37 -5.48 21.30 21.90
C SER A 37 -5.27 20.71 20.51
N ILE A 38 -4.82 19.45 20.44
CA ILE A 38 -5.28 18.54 19.40
C ILE A 38 -5.87 17.30 20.09
N ASN A 39 -7.17 17.13 19.96
CA ASN A 39 -7.93 15.99 20.48
C ASN A 39 -7.58 14.73 19.67
N THR A 40 -6.53 14.02 20.06
CA THR A 40 -6.04 12.79 19.43
C THR A 40 -6.71 11.53 19.98
N ASN A 41 -8.02 11.56 20.19
CA ASN A 41 -8.80 10.37 20.55
C ASN A 41 -9.64 9.86 19.37
N ARG A 42 -9.02 9.54 18.24
CA ARG A 42 -9.55 8.53 17.34
C ARG A 42 -8.95 7.19 17.75
N ASN A 43 -9.65 6.47 18.63
CA ASN A 43 -9.41 5.06 18.86
C ASN A 43 -9.72 4.31 17.54
N TYR A 44 -8.74 4.17 16.66
CA TYR A 44 -8.80 3.07 15.71
C TYR A 44 -8.76 1.79 16.55
N PRO A 45 -9.68 0.83 16.36
CA PRO A 45 -9.60 -0.45 17.04
C PRO A 45 -8.31 -1.14 16.58
N MET A 46 -7.25 -0.96 17.34
CA MET A 46 -5.99 -1.71 17.18
C MET A 46 -6.31 -3.17 17.50
N GLY A 47 -6.25 -4.06 16.50
CA GLY A 47 -6.17 -5.49 16.73
C GLY A 47 -7.47 -6.30 16.57
N VAL A 48 -8.28 -6.01 15.56
CA VAL A 48 -9.19 -7.02 14.99
C VAL A 48 -8.56 -7.50 13.70
N ASP A 49 -8.37 -8.80 13.55
CA ASP A 49 -8.04 -9.46 12.28
C ASP A 49 -9.21 -9.22 11.31
N MET A 50 -9.26 -8.01 10.71
CA MET A 50 -10.37 -7.66 9.84
C MET A 50 -10.16 -8.34 8.49
N GLU A 51 -11.09 -9.21 8.15
CA GLU A 51 -11.19 -9.81 6.83
C GLU A 51 -12.20 -9.02 6.00
N LEU A 52 -11.79 -8.60 4.80
CA LEU A 52 -12.68 -7.99 3.82
C LEU A 52 -12.96 -9.01 2.72
N THR A 53 -14.19 -9.11 2.27
CA THR A 53 -14.58 -10.12 1.28
C THR A 53 -15.25 -9.50 0.07
N THR A 54 -14.92 -10.02 -1.11
CA THR A 54 -15.55 -9.66 -2.39
C THR A 54 -16.27 -10.86 -2.98
N GLU A 55 -16.65 -10.84 -4.24
CA GLU A 55 -17.21 -12.00 -4.92
C GLU A 55 -16.24 -13.18 -4.97
N ARG A 56 -14.98 -12.93 -5.38
CA ARG A 56 -13.98 -13.98 -5.66
C ARG A 56 -12.82 -14.01 -4.68
N LEU A 57 -12.66 -12.93 -3.86
CA LEU A 57 -11.48 -12.72 -3.04
C LEU A 57 -11.82 -12.58 -1.56
N MET A 58 -10.85 -12.95 -0.74
CA MET A 58 -10.73 -12.61 0.65
C MET A 58 -9.46 -11.78 0.85
N LEU A 59 -9.59 -10.63 1.49
CA LEU A 59 -8.47 -9.78 1.88
C LEU A 59 -8.30 -9.98 3.39
N ARG A 60 -7.23 -10.64 3.80
CA ARG A 60 -6.95 -10.98 5.19
C ARG A 60 -5.51 -10.62 5.57
N PRO A 61 -5.20 -10.50 6.86
CA PRO A 61 -3.82 -10.36 7.27
C PRO A 61 -2.92 -11.47 6.69
N TRP A 62 -1.67 -11.11 6.41
CA TRP A 62 -0.65 -12.08 6.04
C TRP A 62 -0.32 -12.98 7.24
N VAL A 63 -0.12 -14.26 7.00
CA VAL A 63 0.29 -15.24 8.00
C VAL A 63 1.56 -15.96 7.56
N GLU A 64 2.33 -16.51 8.51
CA GLU A 64 3.60 -17.17 8.19
C GLU A 64 3.46 -18.34 7.23
N THR A 65 2.30 -18.99 7.20
CA THR A 65 2.01 -20.09 6.27
C THR A 65 1.86 -19.65 4.81
N ASP A 66 1.77 -18.33 4.54
CA ASP A 66 1.68 -17.79 3.16
C ASP A 66 3.04 -17.63 2.49
N VAL A 67 4.13 -17.90 3.19
CA VAL A 67 5.50 -17.60 2.74
C VAL A 67 5.84 -18.23 1.39
N GLU A 68 5.42 -19.49 1.15
CA GLU A 68 5.68 -20.20 -0.10
C GLU A 68 4.87 -19.60 -1.27
N ASP A 69 3.65 -19.18 -1.02
CA ASP A 69 2.84 -18.52 -2.04
C ASP A 69 3.36 -17.10 -2.34
N LEU A 70 3.79 -16.36 -1.32
CA LEU A 70 4.45 -15.07 -1.50
C LEU A 70 5.70 -15.23 -2.37
N TYR A 71 6.62 -16.11 -1.98
CA TYR A 71 7.85 -16.35 -2.75
C TYR A 71 7.57 -16.77 -4.19
N ARG A 72 6.61 -17.67 -4.39
CA ARG A 72 6.21 -18.17 -5.71
C ARG A 72 5.94 -17.06 -6.71
N TYR A 73 5.25 -16.00 -6.30
CA TYR A 73 4.83 -14.91 -7.17
C TYR A 73 5.76 -13.69 -7.11
N ALA A 74 6.32 -13.38 -5.94
CA ALA A 74 7.16 -12.21 -5.74
C ALA A 74 8.60 -12.37 -6.30
N LYS A 75 9.06 -13.58 -6.54
CA LYS A 75 10.37 -13.83 -7.18
C LYS A 75 10.41 -13.56 -8.68
N ASP A 76 9.26 -13.35 -9.32
CA ASP A 76 9.19 -13.10 -10.77
C ASP A 76 9.59 -11.64 -11.06
N ASP A 77 10.60 -11.47 -11.91
CA ASP A 77 11.19 -10.18 -12.28
C ASP A 77 10.23 -9.21 -13.01
N ARG A 78 9.09 -9.71 -13.45
CA ARG A 78 8.05 -8.91 -14.08
C ARG A 78 7.05 -8.32 -13.05
N VAL A 79 7.07 -8.77 -11.80
CA VAL A 79 6.13 -8.35 -10.73
C VAL A 79 6.71 -7.20 -9.92
N GLY A 80 7.80 -7.41 -9.22
CA GLY A 80 8.39 -6.42 -8.30
C GLY A 80 8.98 -5.20 -9.00
N PRO A 81 9.88 -5.36 -9.97
CA PRO A 81 10.60 -4.24 -10.55
C PRO A 81 9.74 -3.15 -11.17
N ILE A 82 8.61 -3.52 -11.79
CA ILE A 82 7.67 -2.54 -12.34
C ILE A 82 6.92 -1.76 -11.24
N ALA A 83 6.87 -2.29 -10.03
CA ALA A 83 6.26 -1.69 -8.85
C ALA A 83 7.29 -1.03 -7.90
N GLY A 84 8.59 -1.12 -8.22
CA GLY A 84 9.65 -0.42 -7.49
C GLY A 84 10.35 -1.26 -6.41
N TRP A 85 10.25 -2.58 -6.42
CA TRP A 85 10.93 -3.46 -5.49
C TRP A 85 11.59 -4.66 -6.20
N PRO A 86 12.72 -5.17 -5.69
CA PRO A 86 13.43 -6.27 -6.31
C PRO A 86 12.68 -7.60 -6.14
N PRO A 87 12.86 -8.56 -7.05
CA PRO A 87 12.34 -9.90 -6.85
C PRO A 87 12.82 -10.50 -5.53
N HIS A 88 11.96 -11.23 -4.84
CA HIS A 88 12.35 -11.96 -3.63
C HIS A 88 13.42 -12.99 -3.94
N SER A 89 14.47 -13.01 -3.15
CA SER A 89 15.66 -13.84 -3.38
C SER A 89 15.49 -15.27 -2.85
N SER A 90 14.65 -15.47 -1.82
CA SER A 90 14.42 -16.76 -1.18
C SER A 90 13.08 -16.80 -0.42
N VAL A 91 12.73 -17.97 0.08
CA VAL A 91 11.59 -18.19 0.99
C VAL A 91 11.81 -17.43 2.31
N GLU A 92 13.03 -17.43 2.82
CA GLU A 92 13.42 -16.72 4.05
C GLU A 92 13.28 -15.20 3.88
N ASP A 93 13.65 -14.65 2.72
CA ASP A 93 13.44 -13.25 2.37
C ASP A 93 11.94 -12.91 2.38
N SER A 94 11.12 -13.76 1.77
CA SER A 94 9.66 -13.63 1.82
C SER A 94 9.09 -13.70 3.24
N ALA A 95 9.61 -14.59 4.09
CA ALA A 95 9.19 -14.67 5.49
C ALA A 95 9.52 -13.39 6.26
N GLU A 96 10.69 -12.79 6.00
CA GLU A 96 11.06 -11.52 6.61
C GLU A 96 10.13 -10.38 6.17
N ILE A 97 9.76 -10.33 4.90
CA ILE A 97 8.80 -9.34 4.38
C ILE A 97 7.42 -9.50 5.05
N ILE A 98 6.93 -10.72 5.27
CA ILE A 98 5.67 -10.93 6.00
C ILE A 98 5.77 -10.33 7.41
N ARG A 99 6.88 -10.60 8.13
CA ARG A 99 7.05 -10.15 9.51
C ARG A 99 7.26 -8.64 9.66
N THR A 100 7.92 -8.00 8.72
CA THR A 100 8.38 -6.61 8.86
C THR A 100 7.56 -5.61 8.05
N VAL A 101 7.12 -5.99 6.85
CA VAL A 101 6.42 -5.09 5.92
C VAL A 101 4.92 -5.37 5.91
N PHE A 102 4.55 -6.65 5.75
CA PHE A 102 3.14 -7.04 5.62
C PHE A 102 2.42 -7.19 6.96
N SER A 103 3.11 -7.04 8.08
CA SER A 103 2.53 -6.89 9.41
C SER A 103 2.01 -5.47 9.70
N ALA A 104 2.21 -4.51 8.80
CA ALA A 104 1.71 -3.16 8.95
C ALA A 104 0.16 -3.14 8.93
N PRO A 105 -0.48 -2.24 9.70
CA PRO A 105 -1.93 -2.06 9.67
C PRO A 105 -2.43 -1.84 8.24
N GLU A 106 -3.65 -2.26 7.97
CA GLU A 106 -4.32 -2.11 6.67
C GLU A 106 -3.55 -2.74 5.50
N THR A 107 -2.74 -3.75 5.76
CA THR A 107 -2.00 -4.52 4.74
C THR A 107 -2.52 -5.94 4.67
N TYR A 108 -3.03 -6.33 3.52
CA TYR A 108 -3.77 -7.57 3.32
C TYR A 108 -3.13 -8.46 2.24
N ALA A 109 -3.12 -9.77 2.50
CA ALA A 109 -2.98 -10.76 1.46
C ALA A 109 -4.26 -10.78 0.60
N VAL A 110 -4.11 -10.74 -0.70
CA VAL A 110 -5.21 -10.98 -1.65
C VAL A 110 -5.30 -12.48 -1.86
N CYS A 111 -6.35 -13.11 -1.34
CA CYS A 111 -6.54 -14.57 -1.39
C CYS A 111 -7.72 -14.94 -2.27
N LEU A 112 -7.60 -16.07 -3.01
CA LEU A 112 -8.73 -16.66 -3.70
C LEU A 112 -9.66 -17.32 -2.68
N LYS A 113 -10.98 -17.07 -2.77
CA LYS A 113 -11.95 -17.70 -1.86
C LYS A 113 -12.00 -19.22 -1.99
N GLU A 114 -11.68 -19.76 -3.17
CA GLU A 114 -11.80 -21.19 -3.44
C GLU A 114 -10.81 -22.07 -2.66
N ASP A 115 -9.59 -21.53 -2.40
CA ASP A 115 -8.52 -22.32 -1.77
C ASP A 115 -7.71 -21.53 -0.73
N ASN A 116 -8.12 -20.28 -0.42
CA ASN A 116 -7.48 -19.36 0.52
C ASN A 116 -6.01 -19.07 0.19
N ARG A 117 -5.56 -19.30 -1.03
CA ARG A 117 -4.18 -19.07 -1.46
C ARG A 117 -3.92 -17.60 -1.66
N ALA A 118 -2.83 -17.10 -1.07
CA ALA A 118 -2.35 -15.73 -1.26
C ALA A 118 -1.74 -15.58 -2.66
N ILE A 119 -2.32 -14.69 -3.47
CA ILE A 119 -1.93 -14.47 -4.87
C ILE A 119 -1.38 -13.09 -5.14
N GLY A 120 -1.37 -12.21 -4.14
CA GLY A 120 -0.91 -10.83 -4.21
C GLY A 120 -1.09 -10.11 -2.88
N SER A 121 -0.83 -8.81 -2.87
CA SER A 121 -1.03 -7.94 -1.71
C SER A 121 -1.75 -6.67 -2.09
N ILE A 122 -2.48 -6.10 -1.12
CA ILE A 122 -3.11 -4.79 -1.23
C ILE A 122 -3.10 -4.12 0.16
N GLY A 123 -2.95 -2.79 0.22
CA GLY A 123 -2.97 -2.09 1.51
C GLY A 123 -3.27 -0.61 1.39
N LEU A 124 -3.61 0.00 2.53
CA LEU A 124 -3.76 1.44 2.72
C LEU A 124 -2.66 1.95 3.67
N MET A 125 -1.83 2.85 3.18
CA MET A 125 -0.83 3.57 3.97
C MET A 125 -1.42 4.90 4.41
N ILE A 126 -1.85 5.00 5.66
CA ILE A 126 -2.55 6.16 6.20
C ILE A 126 -1.55 7.19 6.71
N GLY A 127 -1.74 8.45 6.36
CA GLY A 127 -0.97 9.57 6.88
C GLY A 127 0.54 9.39 6.70
N THR A 128 1.28 9.40 7.79
CA THR A 128 2.74 9.28 7.81
C THR A 128 3.30 7.94 7.35
N HIS A 129 2.46 6.92 7.17
CA HIS A 129 2.86 5.65 6.56
C HIS A 129 3.01 5.73 5.03
N SER A 130 2.45 6.77 4.39
CA SER A 130 2.70 7.08 2.98
C SER A 130 3.96 7.93 2.80
N ASP A 131 4.60 7.84 1.63
CA ASP A 131 5.70 8.72 1.23
C ASP A 131 5.24 10.06 0.64
N LYS A 132 3.94 10.30 0.62
CA LYS A 132 3.35 11.50 0.01
C LYS A 132 3.09 12.64 1.00
N GLU A 133 3.52 12.49 2.26
CA GLU A 133 3.30 13.50 3.32
C GLU A 133 1.83 13.95 3.41
N ILE A 134 0.92 12.99 3.39
CA ILE A 134 -0.52 13.20 3.46
C ILE A 134 -1.02 13.23 4.91
N PRO A 135 -2.15 13.90 5.21
CA PRO A 135 -2.73 13.91 6.56
C PRO A 135 -3.32 12.54 6.94
N ASP A 136 -3.52 12.31 8.25
CA ASP A 136 -4.08 11.06 8.79
C ASP A 136 -5.54 10.80 8.36
N THR A 137 -6.19 11.76 7.70
CA THR A 137 -7.50 11.58 7.07
C THR A 137 -7.42 11.08 5.62
N GLU A 138 -6.23 10.87 5.11
CA GLU A 138 -5.97 10.41 3.76
C GLU A 138 -5.09 9.16 3.81
N ALA A 139 -5.18 8.33 2.78
CA ALA A 139 -4.32 7.15 2.62
C ALA A 139 -3.81 7.03 1.19
N GLU A 140 -2.73 6.32 1.04
CA GLU A 140 -2.27 5.84 -0.26
C GLU A 140 -2.59 4.36 -0.40
N ILE A 141 -3.17 3.95 -1.52
CA ILE A 141 -3.41 2.54 -1.83
C ILE A 141 -2.30 1.97 -2.70
N GLY A 142 -1.77 0.82 -2.28
CA GLY A 142 -0.80 0.05 -3.04
C GLY A 142 -1.26 -1.38 -3.27
N TYR A 143 -0.82 -2.02 -4.36
CA TYR A 143 -1.17 -3.40 -4.68
C TYR A 143 -0.18 -4.03 -5.66
N TRP A 144 -0.11 -5.36 -5.61
CA TRP A 144 0.50 -6.20 -6.64
C TRP A 144 -0.20 -7.56 -6.69
N ILE A 145 -0.02 -8.30 -7.76
CA ILE A 145 -0.59 -9.65 -7.93
C ILE A 145 0.31 -10.50 -8.84
N GLY A 146 0.35 -11.78 -8.57
CA GLY A 146 1.08 -12.76 -9.37
C GLY A 146 0.63 -12.83 -10.83
N ILE A 147 1.57 -13.08 -11.74
CA ILE A 147 1.35 -13.08 -13.20
C ILE A 147 0.19 -13.98 -13.66
N PRO A 148 -0.02 -15.20 -13.11
CA PRO A 148 -1.13 -16.04 -13.55
C PRO A 148 -2.52 -15.43 -13.37
N PHE A 149 -2.60 -14.35 -12.59
CA PHE A 149 -3.85 -13.66 -12.23
C PHE A 149 -4.02 -12.31 -12.94
N TRP A 150 -3.05 -11.90 -13.77
CA TRP A 150 -3.16 -10.69 -14.55
C TRP A 150 -4.33 -10.73 -15.55
N GLY A 151 -4.94 -9.59 -15.79
CA GLY A 151 -6.03 -9.45 -16.78
C GLY A 151 -7.37 -10.03 -16.33
N LYS A 152 -7.47 -10.68 -15.17
CA LYS A 152 -8.71 -11.31 -14.66
C LYS A 152 -9.61 -10.37 -13.86
N GLY A 153 -9.23 -9.11 -13.69
CA GLY A 153 -10.02 -8.11 -12.96
C GLY A 153 -9.98 -8.25 -11.42
N LEU A 154 -9.11 -9.11 -10.88
CA LEU A 154 -9.04 -9.39 -9.44
C LEU A 154 -8.54 -8.17 -8.64
N ILE A 155 -7.48 -7.48 -9.10
CA ILE A 155 -6.99 -6.27 -8.42
C ILE A 155 -8.03 -5.14 -8.46
N PRO A 156 -8.69 -4.81 -9.57
CA PRO A 156 -9.81 -3.85 -9.51
C PRO A 156 -10.92 -4.23 -8.53
N GLU A 157 -11.22 -5.53 -8.37
CA GLU A 157 -12.20 -6.01 -7.40
C GLU A 157 -11.74 -5.78 -5.96
N ALA A 158 -10.51 -6.19 -5.61
CA ALA A 158 -9.90 -5.94 -4.31
C ALA A 158 -9.79 -4.44 -4.00
N THR A 159 -9.38 -3.65 -4.99
CA THR A 159 -9.21 -2.19 -4.85
C THR A 159 -10.55 -1.51 -4.53
N ARG A 160 -11.66 -1.87 -5.18
CA ARG A 160 -12.98 -1.29 -4.87
C ARG A 160 -13.42 -1.61 -3.45
N GLU A 161 -13.19 -2.83 -2.98
CA GLU A 161 -13.54 -3.19 -1.60
C GLU A 161 -12.67 -2.41 -0.59
N LEU A 162 -11.37 -2.27 -0.85
CA LEU A 162 -10.49 -1.51 0.04
C LEU A 162 -10.80 0.00 -0.01
N ILE A 163 -11.24 0.54 -1.13
CA ILE A 163 -11.77 1.91 -1.24
C ILE A 163 -13.04 2.08 -0.40
N ARG A 164 -14.01 1.13 -0.48
CA ARG A 164 -15.20 1.12 0.35
C ARG A 164 -14.82 1.14 1.83
N HIS A 165 -13.94 0.23 2.24
CA HIS A 165 -13.42 0.14 3.60
C HIS A 165 -12.80 1.47 4.05
N GLY A 166 -11.92 2.05 3.24
CA GLY A 166 -11.28 3.35 3.53
C GLY A 166 -12.31 4.47 3.75
N PHE A 167 -13.32 4.59 2.89
CA PHE A 167 -14.30 5.66 3.00
C PHE A 167 -15.43 5.38 4.00
N GLU A 168 -15.92 4.13 4.10
CA GLU A 168 -17.04 3.79 4.96
C GLU A 168 -16.62 3.44 6.38
N ASP A 169 -15.56 2.65 6.56
CA ASP A 169 -15.18 2.13 7.86
C ASP A 169 -14.12 3.03 8.52
N LEU A 170 -13.05 3.38 7.79
CA LEU A 170 -11.96 4.22 8.29
C LEU A 170 -12.25 5.73 8.22
N LYS A 171 -13.34 6.15 7.52
CA LYS A 171 -13.74 7.55 7.38
C LYS A 171 -12.68 8.45 6.74
N LEU A 172 -11.90 7.91 5.82
CA LEU A 172 -10.93 8.71 5.07
C LEU A 172 -11.64 9.73 4.18
N ASP A 173 -10.98 10.86 3.92
CA ASP A 173 -11.47 11.92 3.04
C ASP A 173 -11.01 11.71 1.59
N LYS A 174 -9.82 11.13 1.40
CA LYS A 174 -9.20 10.91 0.11
C LYS A 174 -8.29 9.68 0.10
N ILE A 175 -8.27 8.99 -1.02
CA ILE A 175 -7.34 7.90 -1.29
C ILE A 175 -6.50 8.27 -2.51
N TRP A 176 -5.18 8.20 -2.34
CA TRP A 176 -4.18 8.40 -3.37
C TRP A 176 -3.75 7.06 -3.95
N CYS A 177 -3.32 7.08 -5.20
CA CYS A 177 -2.69 5.93 -5.85
C CYS A 177 -1.64 6.43 -6.83
N GLY A 178 -0.43 5.91 -6.73
CA GLY A 178 0.64 6.21 -7.65
C GLY A 178 1.03 5.00 -8.50
N CYS A 179 1.58 5.27 -9.68
CA CYS A 179 2.28 4.25 -10.47
C CYS A 179 3.38 4.89 -11.32
N PHE A 180 4.45 4.16 -11.56
CA PHE A 180 5.44 4.59 -12.53
C PHE A 180 4.85 4.63 -13.93
N VAL A 181 5.30 5.58 -14.75
CA VAL A 181 4.73 5.85 -16.07
C VAL A 181 4.75 4.64 -17.01
N GLU A 182 5.69 3.71 -16.80
CA GLU A 182 5.82 2.46 -17.55
C GLU A 182 4.80 1.39 -17.12
N ASN A 183 4.13 1.57 -15.96
CA ASN A 183 3.20 0.59 -15.41
C ASN A 183 1.75 0.79 -15.92
N GLU A 184 1.55 0.57 -17.21
CA GLU A 184 0.24 0.68 -17.85
C GLU A 184 -0.84 -0.21 -17.22
N LYS A 185 -0.44 -1.32 -16.58
CA LYS A 185 -1.40 -2.20 -15.91
C LYS A 185 -1.97 -1.54 -14.65
N SER A 186 -1.12 -0.94 -13.82
CA SER A 186 -1.57 -0.19 -12.64
C SER A 186 -2.43 1.01 -13.04
N LYS A 187 -2.05 1.75 -14.08
CA LYS A 187 -2.84 2.86 -14.61
C LYS A 187 -4.27 2.43 -14.97
N ARG A 188 -4.41 1.30 -15.67
CA ARG A 188 -5.75 0.75 -16.01
C ARG A 188 -6.56 0.31 -14.78
N VAL A 189 -5.90 -0.15 -13.71
CA VAL A 189 -6.58 -0.45 -12.45
C VAL A 189 -7.13 0.83 -11.84
N MET A 190 -6.31 1.88 -11.75
CA MET A 190 -6.73 3.18 -11.22
C MET A 190 -7.94 3.74 -11.99
N GLU A 191 -7.88 3.76 -13.32
CA GLU A 191 -8.99 4.20 -14.18
C GLU A 191 -10.29 3.41 -13.91
N LYS A 192 -10.21 2.06 -13.80
CA LYS A 192 -11.35 1.19 -13.51
C LYS A 192 -11.93 1.35 -12.11
N CYS A 193 -11.16 1.91 -11.19
CA CYS A 193 -11.57 2.16 -9.81
C CYS A 193 -11.95 3.63 -9.57
N GLY A 194 -12.01 4.45 -10.65
CA GLY A 194 -12.51 5.81 -10.59
C GLY A 194 -11.51 6.85 -10.07
N PHE A 195 -10.23 6.50 -9.99
CA PHE A 195 -9.18 7.47 -9.70
C PHE A 195 -9.02 8.45 -10.87
N THR A 196 -8.80 9.71 -10.53
CA THR A 196 -8.51 10.77 -11.49
C THR A 196 -7.07 11.24 -11.34
N TRP A 197 -6.40 11.47 -12.46
CA TRP A 197 -5.04 12.01 -12.46
C TRP A 197 -4.98 13.34 -11.69
N HIS A 198 -3.96 13.51 -10.87
CA HIS A 198 -3.74 14.73 -10.08
C HIS A 198 -2.44 15.44 -10.50
N HIS A 199 -1.30 14.75 -10.46
CA HIS A 199 -0.01 15.32 -10.86
C HIS A 199 1.00 14.23 -11.23
N THR A 200 2.15 14.68 -11.73
CA THR A 200 3.29 13.81 -12.05
C THR A 200 4.48 14.21 -11.19
N ARG A 201 5.08 13.25 -10.51
CA ARG A 201 6.35 13.39 -9.77
C ARG A 201 7.48 12.94 -10.70
N LYS A 202 8.43 13.82 -10.96
CA LYS A 202 9.65 13.50 -11.72
C LYS A 202 10.80 13.25 -10.75
N ASP A 203 11.80 12.54 -11.23
CA ASP A 203 13.05 12.28 -10.51
C ASP A 203 12.83 11.63 -9.14
N VAL A 204 11.82 10.73 -9.05
CA VAL A 204 11.53 9.95 -7.85
C VAL A 204 12.62 8.90 -7.67
N CYS A 205 13.36 8.99 -6.56
CA CYS A 205 14.35 7.98 -6.20
C CYS A 205 13.66 6.68 -5.80
N CYS A 206 13.90 5.60 -6.53
CA CYS A 206 13.44 4.26 -6.20
C CYS A 206 14.59 3.52 -5.48
N GLU A 207 14.72 3.73 -4.15
CA GLU A 207 15.87 3.28 -3.35
C GLU A 207 16.11 1.79 -3.47
N LEU A 208 15.06 0.97 -3.39
CA LEU A 208 15.17 -0.49 -3.47
C LEU A 208 15.68 -0.98 -4.84
N MET A 209 15.44 -0.20 -5.89
CA MET A 209 15.90 -0.51 -7.25
C MET A 209 17.19 0.22 -7.63
N GLY A 210 17.57 1.24 -6.86
CA GLY A 210 18.76 2.06 -7.14
C GLY A 210 18.64 2.91 -8.41
N ASP A 211 17.40 3.24 -8.83
CA ASP A 211 17.14 4.02 -10.04
C ASP A 211 16.26 5.25 -9.77
N ILE A 212 16.07 6.09 -10.79
CA ILE A 212 15.23 7.29 -10.73
C ILE A 212 14.11 7.12 -11.75
N ARG A 213 12.88 7.37 -11.32
CA ARG A 213 11.66 7.16 -12.12
C ARG A 213 10.74 8.36 -12.15
N THR A 214 9.79 8.31 -13.05
CA THR A 214 8.66 9.26 -13.09
C THR A 214 7.39 8.54 -12.65
N GLU A 215 6.67 9.15 -11.70
CA GLU A 215 5.44 8.62 -11.14
C GLU A 215 4.24 9.48 -11.55
N GLN A 216 3.16 8.83 -11.98
CA GLN A 216 1.84 9.45 -12.10
C GLN A 216 1.07 9.21 -10.81
N VAL A 217 0.59 10.29 -10.19
CA VAL A 217 -0.21 10.27 -8.97
C VAL A 217 -1.64 10.64 -9.30
N SER A 218 -2.55 9.79 -8.90
CA SER A 218 -4.00 9.96 -9.03
C SER A 218 -4.66 9.94 -7.65
N CYS A 219 -5.85 10.48 -7.53
CA CYS A 219 -6.61 10.44 -6.29
C CYS A 219 -8.09 10.18 -6.55
N LEU A 220 -8.77 9.71 -5.49
CA LEU A 220 -10.20 9.57 -5.40
C LEU A 220 -10.66 10.20 -4.07
N THR A 221 -11.54 11.19 -4.15
CA THR A 221 -12.17 11.79 -2.95
C THR A 221 -13.42 11.00 -2.57
N ARG A 222 -13.79 11.06 -1.28
CA ARG A 222 -15.05 10.46 -0.81
C ARG A 222 -16.26 10.98 -1.58
N GLU A 223 -16.31 12.28 -1.89
CA GLU A 223 -17.39 12.88 -2.66
C GLU A 223 -17.50 12.28 -4.07
N ASN A 224 -16.38 12.18 -4.78
CA ASN A 224 -16.35 11.61 -6.13
C ASN A 224 -16.74 10.13 -6.11
N TRP A 225 -16.28 9.36 -5.10
CA TRP A 225 -16.66 7.97 -4.92
C TRP A 225 -18.17 7.81 -4.69
N LEU A 226 -18.78 8.63 -3.80
CA LEU A 226 -20.22 8.61 -3.56
C LEU A 226 -21.03 8.97 -4.81
N ASN A 227 -20.53 9.84 -5.67
CA ASN A 227 -21.18 10.18 -6.92
C ASN A 227 -21.14 9.03 -7.92
N GLN A 228 -20.04 8.27 -7.99
CA GLN A 228 -19.92 7.07 -8.85
C GLN A 228 -20.86 5.93 -8.44
N LEU A 229 -21.33 5.88 -7.18
CA LEU A 229 -22.28 4.87 -6.73
C LEU A 229 -23.73 5.17 -7.15
N LYS A 230 -24.01 6.38 -7.67
CA LYS A 230 -25.36 6.82 -8.07
C LYS A 230 -25.63 6.59 -9.56
N ASP A 231 -24.57 6.41 -10.34
CA ASP A 231 -24.60 6.16 -11.79
C ASP A 231 -24.66 4.65 -12.11
#